data_035030e7f1fcd080a67bc4afa87ed851
#
_entry.id   035030e7f1fcd080a67bc4afa87ed851
#
_cell.length_a   1.000
_cell.length_b   1.000
_cell.length_c   1.000
_cell.angle_alpha   90.00
_cell.angle_beta   90.00
_cell.angle_gamma   90.00
#
_symmetry.space_group_name_H-M   'P 1'
#
loop_
_entity.id
_entity.type
_entity.pdbx_description
1 polymer ?
#
loop_
_entity_poly.entity_id
_entity_poly.type
_entity_poly.pdbx_seq_one_letter_code
_entity_poly.pdbx_strand_id
1 'polypeptide(L)'
;IEGLVMDKDEEPVKNAIIRIVGNDGSNQKEVARDDGSFSFALQRGVKYVMLAGAKGYLNQKQEFASDSTMEDANYWVEFILPSISKPSVVENIFYDYDKADLRPESKTALNELIAVLHDNPNVTIEMASHTDRWGSDAYNIDLSERRAKSVVDYLVENGISRDRLQPHGYGKSRPKTVTKRIARLYPQ
;
A
#
# COMPACT_ATOMS: atom_id res chain seq x y z
N ILE A 1 -21.12 -7.06 -11.82
CA ILE A 1 -19.67 -7.14 -11.61
C ILE A 1 -19.34 -8.36 -10.78
N GLU A 2 -18.31 -9.06 -11.16
CA GLU A 2 -17.74 -10.18 -10.44
C GLU A 2 -16.26 -9.93 -10.18
N GLY A 3 -15.67 -10.58 -9.18
CA GLY A 3 -14.26 -10.40 -8.92
C GLY A 3 -13.70 -11.36 -7.89
N LEU A 4 -12.39 -11.21 -7.66
CA LEU A 4 -11.61 -11.96 -6.67
C LEU A 4 -10.89 -11.04 -5.71
N VAL A 5 -10.74 -11.50 -4.48
CA VAL A 5 -9.84 -10.90 -3.49
C VAL A 5 -8.74 -11.92 -3.17
N MET A 6 -7.51 -11.54 -3.48
CA MET A 6 -6.32 -12.37 -3.29
C MET A 6 -5.25 -11.61 -2.50
N ASP A 7 -4.28 -12.32 -1.98
CA ASP A 7 -3.06 -11.71 -1.46
C ASP A 7 -1.95 -11.66 -2.54
N LYS A 8 -0.77 -11.17 -2.18
CA LYS A 8 0.38 -11.07 -3.10
C LYS A 8 0.98 -12.43 -3.52
N ASP A 9 0.63 -13.49 -2.82
CA ASP A 9 1.05 -14.85 -3.12
C ASP A 9 -0.02 -15.59 -3.97
N GLU A 10 -1.04 -14.85 -4.48
CA GLU A 10 -2.19 -15.33 -5.26
C GLU A 10 -3.13 -16.27 -4.46
N GLU A 11 -3.04 -16.23 -3.11
CA GLU A 11 -3.92 -17.01 -2.25
C GLU A 11 -5.23 -16.24 -2.00
N PRO A 12 -6.39 -16.91 -2.02
CA PRO A 12 -7.68 -16.29 -1.77
C PRO A 12 -7.77 -15.69 -0.36
N VAL A 13 -8.21 -14.44 -0.25
CA VAL A 13 -8.45 -13.80 1.03
C VAL A 13 -9.89 -14.02 1.48
N LYS A 14 -10.09 -15.07 2.28
CA LYS A 14 -11.40 -15.44 2.83
C LYS A 14 -11.97 -14.35 3.73
N ASN A 15 -13.29 -14.20 3.71
CA ASN A 15 -14.02 -13.26 4.54
C ASN A 15 -13.56 -11.79 4.35
N ALA A 16 -12.93 -11.47 3.22
CA ALA A 16 -12.69 -10.09 2.85
C ALA A 16 -14.03 -9.37 2.70
N ILE A 17 -14.10 -8.15 3.22
CA ILE A 17 -15.29 -7.31 3.10
C ILE A 17 -15.10 -6.42 1.90
N ILE A 18 -16.02 -6.50 0.96
CA ILE A 18 -16.07 -5.61 -0.20
C ILE A 18 -17.27 -4.68 -0.02
N ARG A 19 -17.01 -3.39 -0.05
CA ARG A 19 -18.05 -2.35 -0.06
C ARG A 19 -18.00 -1.61 -1.38
N ILE A 20 -19.17 -1.34 -1.94
CA ILE A 20 -19.33 -0.56 -3.16
C ILE A 20 -20.28 0.60 -2.90
N VAL A 21 -19.87 1.81 -3.29
CA VAL A 21 -20.65 3.05 -3.15
C VAL A 21 -20.76 3.72 -4.50
N GLY A 22 -21.98 3.97 -4.95
CA GLY A 22 -22.26 4.69 -6.19
C GLY A 22 -22.48 6.19 -5.97
N ASN A 23 -22.19 6.99 -6.97
CA ASN A 23 -22.49 8.43 -6.97
C ASN A 23 -23.98 8.73 -7.04
N ASP A 24 -24.83 7.72 -7.25
CA ASP A 24 -26.30 7.75 -7.14
C ASP A 24 -26.79 7.55 -5.69
N GLY A 25 -25.89 7.39 -4.73
CA GLY A 25 -26.19 7.10 -3.32
C GLY A 25 -26.34 5.62 -3.00
N SER A 26 -26.21 4.73 -3.96
CA SER A 26 -26.21 3.28 -3.70
C SER A 26 -25.02 2.87 -2.82
N ASN A 27 -25.26 1.95 -1.88
CA ASN A 27 -24.25 1.42 -0.99
C ASN A 27 -24.56 -0.04 -0.72
N GLN A 28 -23.67 -0.92 -1.15
CA GLN A 28 -23.78 -2.37 -0.97
C GLN A 28 -22.54 -2.91 -0.30
N LYS A 29 -22.67 -4.04 0.37
CA LYS A 29 -21.60 -4.75 1.06
C LYS A 29 -21.72 -6.22 0.81
N GLU A 30 -20.62 -6.87 0.49
CA GLU A 30 -20.49 -8.31 0.27
C GLU A 30 -19.32 -8.85 1.09
N VAL A 31 -19.34 -10.13 1.37
CA VAL A 31 -18.23 -10.85 2.01
C VAL A 31 -17.72 -11.88 1.01
N ALA A 32 -16.43 -11.84 0.72
CA ALA A 32 -15.80 -12.79 -0.21
C ALA A 32 -16.00 -14.24 0.27
N ARG A 33 -16.28 -15.11 -0.67
CA ARG A 33 -16.41 -16.55 -0.45
C ARG A 33 -15.07 -17.19 -0.11
N ASP A 34 -15.06 -18.48 0.16
CA ASP A 34 -13.83 -19.22 0.52
C ASP A 34 -12.78 -19.23 -0.58
N ASP A 35 -13.18 -19.09 -1.82
CA ASP A 35 -12.32 -18.94 -3.01
C ASP A 35 -11.93 -17.49 -3.31
N GLY A 36 -12.29 -16.55 -2.45
CA GLY A 36 -12.04 -15.11 -2.63
C GLY A 36 -13.03 -14.42 -3.56
N SER A 37 -13.99 -15.13 -4.16
CA SER A 37 -14.92 -14.57 -5.13
C SER A 37 -15.99 -13.70 -4.47
N PHE A 38 -16.44 -12.67 -5.20
CA PHE A 38 -17.57 -11.80 -4.83
C PHE A 38 -18.34 -11.36 -6.07
N SER A 39 -19.57 -10.86 -5.88
CA SER A 39 -20.37 -10.32 -6.97
C SER A 39 -21.33 -9.24 -6.51
N PHE A 40 -21.56 -8.22 -7.35
CA PHE A 40 -22.56 -7.18 -7.14
C PHE A 40 -23.43 -6.98 -8.37
N ALA A 41 -24.70 -6.67 -8.18
CA ALA A 41 -25.54 -6.10 -9.22
C ALA A 41 -25.31 -4.58 -9.27
N LEU A 42 -24.95 -4.04 -10.44
CA LEU A 42 -24.69 -2.63 -10.64
C LEU A 42 -25.78 -1.95 -11.46
N GLN A 43 -26.02 -0.69 -11.21
CA GLN A 43 -26.84 0.15 -12.07
C GLN A 43 -26.00 0.76 -13.19
N ARG A 44 -26.61 0.98 -14.35
CA ARG A 44 -25.95 1.55 -15.54
C ARG A 44 -25.69 3.05 -15.35
N GLY A 45 -24.58 3.54 -15.90
CA GLY A 45 -24.23 4.96 -15.91
C GLY A 45 -23.81 5.52 -14.55
N VAL A 46 -23.59 4.64 -13.55
CA VAL A 46 -23.19 5.03 -12.20
C VAL A 46 -21.66 4.86 -12.04
N LYS A 47 -21.04 5.84 -11.41
CA LYS A 47 -19.64 5.75 -10.99
C LYS A 47 -19.57 5.18 -9.60
N TYR A 48 -18.78 4.16 -9.43
CA TYR A 48 -18.63 3.42 -8.19
C TYR A 48 -17.22 3.55 -7.61
N VAL A 49 -17.16 3.64 -6.29
CA VAL A 49 -15.95 3.43 -5.51
C VAL A 49 -16.09 2.10 -4.79
N MET A 50 -15.13 1.21 -4.99
CA MET A 50 -15.06 -0.09 -4.33
C MET A 50 -13.93 -0.09 -3.32
N LEU A 51 -14.19 -0.61 -2.13
CA LEU A 51 -13.21 -0.79 -1.06
C LEU A 51 -13.22 -2.27 -0.66
N ALA A 52 -12.08 -2.92 -0.75
CA ALA A 52 -11.89 -4.27 -0.23
C ALA A 52 -10.93 -4.25 0.96
N GLY A 53 -11.22 -5.03 1.99
CA GLY A 53 -10.38 -5.15 3.18
C GLY A 53 -10.64 -6.42 3.96
N ALA A 54 -9.62 -6.90 4.65
CA ALA A 54 -9.72 -8.08 5.52
C ALA A 54 -8.81 -7.90 6.75
N LYS A 55 -9.12 -8.63 7.83
CA LYS A 55 -8.29 -8.63 9.03
C LYS A 55 -6.88 -9.14 8.69
N GLY A 56 -5.86 -8.38 9.01
CA GLY A 56 -4.47 -8.73 8.73
C GLY A 56 -3.95 -8.27 7.36
N TYR A 57 -4.74 -7.49 6.63
CA TYR A 57 -4.41 -6.95 5.32
C TYR A 57 -4.64 -5.45 5.25
N LEU A 58 -3.96 -4.77 4.33
CA LEU A 58 -4.26 -3.39 3.96
C LEU A 58 -5.50 -3.34 3.08
N ASN A 59 -6.35 -2.35 3.33
CA ASN A 59 -7.48 -2.05 2.44
C ASN A 59 -6.97 -1.58 1.08
N GLN A 60 -7.72 -1.93 0.05
CA GLN A 60 -7.52 -1.46 -1.31
C GLN A 60 -8.78 -0.78 -1.83
N LYS A 61 -8.59 0.33 -2.53
CA LYS A 61 -9.66 1.09 -3.17
C LYS A 61 -9.51 1.03 -4.69
N GLN A 62 -10.61 0.88 -5.40
CA GLN A 62 -10.70 0.99 -6.85
C GLN A 62 -11.90 1.83 -7.24
N GLU A 63 -11.77 2.59 -8.32
CA GLU A 63 -12.85 3.35 -8.92
C GLU A 63 -13.27 2.67 -10.22
N PHE A 64 -14.56 2.60 -10.42
CA PHE A 64 -15.16 1.93 -11.56
C PHE A 64 -16.35 2.74 -12.08
N ALA A 65 -16.49 2.83 -13.40
CA ALA A 65 -17.66 3.45 -14.02
C ALA A 65 -18.39 2.41 -14.88
N SER A 66 -19.66 2.16 -14.57
CA SER A 66 -20.50 1.31 -15.43
C SER A 66 -20.88 2.06 -16.71
N ASP A 67 -20.80 1.38 -17.85
CA ASP A 67 -21.22 1.95 -19.13
C ASP A 67 -22.74 2.06 -19.20
N SER A 68 -23.24 3.20 -19.64
CA SER A 68 -24.68 3.42 -19.84
C SER A 68 -25.22 2.80 -21.12
N THR A 69 -24.33 2.45 -22.06
CA THR A 69 -24.69 2.00 -23.42
C THR A 69 -24.70 0.48 -23.60
N MET A 70 -24.03 -0.29 -22.73
CA MET A 70 -23.96 -1.74 -22.81
C MET A 70 -25.10 -2.42 -22.05
N GLU A 71 -25.83 -3.28 -22.74
CA GLU A 71 -26.75 -4.23 -22.13
C GLU A 71 -25.94 -5.45 -21.63
N ASP A 72 -26.13 -5.85 -20.37
CA ASP A 72 -25.55 -7.06 -19.74
C ASP A 72 -24.01 -7.14 -19.78
N ALA A 73 -23.30 -6.02 -19.57
CA ALA A 73 -21.85 -6.05 -19.45
C ALA A 73 -21.43 -6.74 -18.15
N ASN A 74 -20.69 -7.83 -18.25
CA ASN A 74 -20.01 -8.45 -17.13
C ASN A 74 -18.64 -7.79 -16.94
N TYR A 75 -18.45 -7.21 -15.77
CA TYR A 75 -17.15 -6.59 -15.38
C TYR A 75 -16.44 -7.50 -14.41
N TRP A 76 -15.12 -7.58 -14.56
CA TRP A 76 -14.24 -8.34 -13.68
C TRP A 76 -13.30 -7.41 -12.93
N VAL A 77 -13.17 -7.59 -11.61
CA VAL A 77 -12.30 -6.80 -10.74
C VAL A 77 -11.49 -7.71 -9.83
N GLU A 78 -10.19 -7.40 -9.70
CA GLU A 78 -9.29 -8.10 -8.78
C GLU A 78 -8.78 -7.13 -7.73
N PHE A 79 -8.84 -7.56 -6.46
CA PHE A 79 -8.20 -6.89 -5.34
C PHE A 79 -7.03 -7.74 -4.85
N ILE A 80 -5.82 -7.16 -4.87
CA ILE A 80 -4.64 -7.78 -4.28
C ILE A 80 -4.36 -7.09 -2.96
N LEU A 81 -4.72 -7.73 -1.84
CA LEU A 81 -4.56 -7.15 -0.51
C LEU A 81 -3.17 -7.46 0.06
N PRO A 82 -2.32 -6.45 0.31
CA PRO A 82 -1.05 -6.65 0.97
C PRO A 82 -1.25 -7.08 2.43
N SER A 83 -0.59 -8.17 2.85
CA SER A 83 -0.57 -8.58 4.26
C SER A 83 0.22 -7.59 5.11
N ILE A 84 -0.32 -7.21 6.28
CA ILE A 84 0.37 -6.36 7.27
C ILE A 84 1.44 -7.11 8.06
N SER A 85 1.45 -8.45 8.03
CA SER A 85 2.43 -9.28 8.73
C SER A 85 3.75 -9.45 7.96
N LYS A 86 3.77 -9.15 6.67
CA LYS A 86 4.95 -9.29 5.81
C LYS A 86 5.55 -7.93 5.47
N PRO A 87 6.89 -7.75 5.52
CA PRO A 87 7.53 -6.54 5.04
C PRO A 87 7.25 -6.32 3.55
N SER A 88 6.86 -5.11 3.19
CA SER A 88 6.71 -4.69 1.80
C SER A 88 7.86 -3.80 1.38
N VAL A 89 8.31 -3.91 0.14
CA VAL A 89 9.38 -3.08 -0.42
C VAL A 89 8.76 -1.88 -1.11
N VAL A 90 9.20 -0.68 -0.74
CA VAL A 90 8.92 0.53 -1.50
C VAL A 90 10.06 0.69 -2.49
N GLU A 91 9.76 0.49 -3.77
CA GLU A 91 10.73 0.62 -4.86
C GLU A 91 10.89 2.08 -5.30
N ASN A 92 11.90 2.36 -6.12
CA ASN A 92 12.12 3.66 -6.77
C ASN A 92 12.33 4.83 -5.81
N ILE A 93 12.97 4.57 -4.67
CA ILE A 93 13.42 5.62 -3.78
C ILE A 93 14.93 5.83 -3.99
N PHE A 94 15.30 7.01 -4.44
CA PHE A 94 16.66 7.37 -4.83
C PHE A 94 17.23 8.49 -3.96
N TYR A 95 18.54 8.42 -3.75
CA TYR A 95 19.35 9.44 -3.09
C TYR A 95 20.59 9.69 -3.93
N ASP A 96 21.16 10.87 -3.79
CA ASP A 96 22.51 11.10 -4.28
C ASP A 96 23.54 10.31 -3.44
N TYR A 97 24.71 10.14 -4.02
CA TYR A 97 25.81 9.47 -3.31
C TYR A 97 26.11 10.19 -1.99
N ASP A 98 26.24 9.42 -0.91
CA ASP A 98 26.49 9.90 0.46
C ASP A 98 25.46 10.92 1.00
N LYS A 99 24.27 11.00 0.41
CA LYS A 99 23.20 11.89 0.88
C LYS A 99 21.97 11.14 1.38
N ALA A 100 21.18 11.84 2.17
CA ALA A 100 19.89 11.40 2.66
C ALA A 100 18.73 12.20 2.05
N ASP A 101 19.02 13.23 1.26
CA ASP A 101 17.99 14.02 0.58
C ASP A 101 17.30 13.18 -0.50
N LEU A 102 15.98 13.21 -0.48
CA LEU A 102 15.18 12.50 -1.46
C LEU A 102 15.29 13.16 -2.84
N ARG A 103 15.62 12.37 -3.85
CA ARG A 103 15.58 12.86 -5.23
C ARG A 103 14.14 13.04 -5.71
N PRO A 104 13.89 13.99 -6.64
CA PRO A 104 12.54 14.26 -7.14
C PRO A 104 11.81 13.02 -7.67
N GLU A 105 12.54 12.08 -8.29
CA GLU A 105 11.99 10.85 -8.85
C GLU A 105 11.39 9.92 -7.80
N SER A 106 11.83 10.05 -6.54
CA SER A 106 11.28 9.27 -5.41
C SER A 106 9.86 9.67 -5.02
N LYS A 107 9.43 10.88 -5.40
CA LYS A 107 8.14 11.44 -4.96
C LYS A 107 6.96 10.62 -5.45
N THR A 108 7.02 10.08 -6.67
CA THR A 108 5.94 9.26 -7.23
C THR A 108 5.67 8.04 -6.34
N ALA A 109 6.71 7.25 -6.03
CA ALA A 109 6.57 6.08 -5.17
C ALA A 109 6.12 6.43 -3.74
N LEU A 110 6.56 7.57 -3.21
CA LEU A 110 6.12 8.04 -1.90
C LEU A 110 4.67 8.52 -1.90
N ASN A 111 4.20 9.13 -2.98
CA ASN A 111 2.80 9.53 -3.11
C ASN A 111 1.87 8.31 -3.20
N GLU A 112 2.30 7.23 -3.84
CA GLU A 112 1.56 5.95 -3.82
C GLU A 112 1.47 5.40 -2.39
N LEU A 113 2.56 5.43 -1.62
CA LEU A 113 2.55 5.03 -0.21
C LEU A 113 1.64 5.93 0.65
N ILE A 114 1.63 7.25 0.40
CA ILE A 114 0.73 8.19 1.07
C ILE A 114 -0.72 7.81 0.81
N ALA A 115 -1.11 7.50 -0.43
CA ALA A 115 -2.47 7.08 -0.76
C ALA A 115 -2.85 5.81 0.02
N VAL A 116 -1.97 4.81 0.06
CA VAL A 116 -2.19 3.58 0.84
C VAL A 116 -2.36 3.89 2.34
N LEU A 117 -1.57 4.80 2.90
CA LEU A 117 -1.67 5.17 4.32
C LEU A 117 -2.93 5.98 4.65
N HIS A 118 -3.45 6.77 3.71
CA HIS A 118 -4.74 7.44 3.84
C HIS A 118 -5.91 6.46 3.82
N ASP A 119 -5.86 5.46 2.94
CA ASP A 119 -6.88 4.41 2.88
C ASP A 119 -6.83 3.45 4.09
N ASN A 120 -5.74 3.51 4.89
CA ASN A 120 -5.50 2.66 6.06
C ASN A 120 -5.12 3.49 7.30
N PRO A 121 -6.03 4.32 7.86
CA PRO A 121 -5.70 5.30 8.90
C PRO A 121 -5.21 4.69 10.22
N ASN A 122 -5.55 3.45 10.52
CA ASN A 122 -5.20 2.76 11.77
C ASN A 122 -3.89 1.96 11.69
N VAL A 123 -3.16 2.05 10.57
CA VAL A 123 -1.91 1.32 10.37
C VAL A 123 -0.72 2.18 10.74
N THR A 124 0.17 1.63 11.58
CA THR A 124 1.50 2.18 11.88
C THR A 124 2.54 1.43 11.06
N ILE A 125 3.53 2.14 10.52
CA ILE A 125 4.59 1.55 9.71
C ILE A 125 5.98 1.89 10.25
N GLU A 126 6.90 0.93 10.10
CA GLU A 126 8.33 1.16 10.23
C GLU A 126 8.93 1.40 8.84
N MET A 127 9.59 2.55 8.67
CA MET A 127 10.34 2.87 7.46
C MET A 127 11.79 2.40 7.64
N ALA A 128 12.07 1.17 7.21
CA ALA A 128 13.39 0.57 7.30
C ALA A 128 14.28 0.99 6.11
N SER A 129 15.48 1.48 6.39
CA SER A 129 16.48 1.78 5.37
C SER A 129 17.74 0.94 5.55
N HIS A 130 18.33 0.55 4.44
CA HIS A 130 19.56 -0.25 4.39
C HIS A 130 20.60 0.44 3.50
N THR A 131 21.87 0.13 3.72
CA THR A 131 22.97 0.52 2.85
C THR A 131 23.59 -0.72 2.19
N ASP A 132 24.48 -0.49 1.23
CA ASP A 132 25.40 -1.48 0.74
C ASP A 132 26.49 -1.82 1.79
N ARG A 133 27.44 -2.68 1.41
CA ARG A 133 28.49 -3.17 2.32
C ARG A 133 29.68 -2.23 2.47
N TRP A 134 29.76 -1.14 1.72
CA TRP A 134 30.91 -0.23 1.74
C TRP A 134 30.87 0.72 2.93
N GLY A 135 32.03 0.98 3.54
CA GLY A 135 32.17 1.85 4.70
C GLY A 135 32.10 1.12 6.05
N SER A 136 32.28 1.87 7.15
CA SER A 136 32.18 1.34 8.52
C SER A 136 30.72 1.05 8.91
N ASP A 137 30.52 0.23 9.93
CA ASP A 137 29.19 -0.07 10.46
C ASP A 137 28.51 1.19 10.99
N ALA A 138 29.25 1.99 11.78
CA ALA A 138 28.72 3.22 12.35
C ALA A 138 28.28 4.22 11.27
N TYR A 139 29.09 4.39 10.22
CA TYR A 139 28.75 5.24 9.08
C TYR A 139 27.48 4.77 8.37
N ASN A 140 27.35 3.45 8.11
CA ASN A 140 26.20 2.91 7.41
C ASN A 140 24.92 2.96 8.25
N ILE A 141 25.01 2.78 9.56
CA ILE A 141 23.87 2.98 10.48
C ILE A 141 23.40 4.43 10.42
N ASP A 142 24.32 5.40 10.60
CA ASP A 142 23.96 6.82 10.52
C ASP A 142 23.33 7.20 9.17
N LEU A 143 23.94 6.79 8.06
CA LEU A 143 23.42 7.11 6.73
C LEU A 143 22.02 6.50 6.51
N SER A 144 21.81 5.24 6.93
CA SER A 144 20.50 4.58 6.78
C SER A 144 19.45 5.23 7.68
N GLU A 145 19.81 5.63 8.90
CA GLU A 145 18.89 6.33 9.82
C GLU A 145 18.46 7.68 9.24
N ARG A 146 19.41 8.49 8.76
CA ARG A 146 19.09 9.77 8.10
C ARG A 146 18.20 9.58 6.86
N ARG A 147 18.40 8.51 6.08
CA ARG A 147 17.57 8.18 4.92
C ARG A 147 16.16 7.74 5.32
N ALA A 148 16.01 6.90 6.34
CA ALA A 148 14.71 6.52 6.87
C ALA A 148 13.95 7.76 7.37
N LYS A 149 14.66 8.65 8.10
CA LYS A 149 14.09 9.89 8.60
C LYS A 149 13.63 10.82 7.48
N SER A 150 14.38 11.01 6.41
CA SER A 150 13.98 11.90 5.30
C SER A 150 12.72 11.41 4.60
N VAL A 151 12.49 10.08 4.51
CA VAL A 151 11.22 9.53 4.02
C VAL A 151 10.08 9.83 4.97
N VAL A 152 10.28 9.58 6.25
CA VAL A 152 9.26 9.87 7.26
C VAL A 152 8.90 11.36 7.28
N ASP A 153 9.89 12.25 7.20
CA ASP A 153 9.65 13.69 7.16
C ASP A 153 8.82 14.07 5.92
N TYR A 154 9.12 13.50 4.75
CA TYR A 154 8.30 13.70 3.55
C TYR A 154 6.85 13.21 3.71
N LEU A 155 6.64 12.05 4.33
CA LEU A 155 5.29 11.53 4.58
C LEU A 155 4.50 12.44 5.54
N VAL A 156 5.16 12.98 6.57
CA VAL A 156 4.55 13.93 7.53
C VAL A 156 4.19 15.25 6.83
N GLU A 157 5.09 15.80 6.02
CA GLU A 157 4.82 17.01 5.23
C GLU A 157 3.62 16.85 4.28
N ASN A 158 3.31 15.60 3.88
CA ASN A 158 2.18 15.27 3.02
C ASN A 158 0.97 14.68 3.79
N GLY A 159 0.87 14.97 5.10
CA GLY A 159 -0.35 14.77 5.88
C GLY A 159 -0.47 13.43 6.61
N ILE A 160 0.58 12.61 6.63
CA ILE A 160 0.58 11.39 7.46
C ILE A 160 1.03 11.75 8.89
N SER A 161 0.25 11.33 9.88
CA SER A 161 0.54 11.61 11.28
C SER A 161 1.86 10.98 11.73
N ARG A 162 2.70 11.75 12.47
CA ARG A 162 4.05 11.36 12.87
C ARG A 162 4.07 10.11 13.77
N ASP A 163 3.07 9.94 14.61
CA ASP A 163 2.92 8.81 15.53
C ASP A 163 2.69 7.46 14.82
N ARG A 164 2.28 7.51 13.56
CA ARG A 164 2.13 6.34 12.70
C ARG A 164 3.42 5.89 12.01
N LEU A 165 4.51 6.63 12.14
CA LEU A 165 5.71 6.48 11.32
C LEU A 165 6.94 6.28 12.21
N GLN A 166 7.64 5.15 12.07
CA GLN A 166 8.86 4.85 12.80
C GLN A 166 10.04 4.71 11.82
N PRO A 167 10.97 5.68 11.75
CA PRO A 167 12.18 5.51 10.95
C PRO A 167 13.14 4.54 11.62
N HIS A 168 13.81 3.69 10.84
CA HIS A 168 14.87 2.82 11.35
C HIS A 168 15.95 2.55 10.31
N GLY A 169 17.22 2.83 10.68
CA GLY A 169 18.40 2.55 9.87
C GLY A 169 19.04 1.22 10.27
N TYR A 170 19.08 0.27 9.36
CA TYR A 170 19.71 -1.04 9.59
C TYR A 170 21.15 -1.12 9.07
N GLY A 171 21.66 -0.04 8.48
CA GLY A 171 22.99 -0.04 7.87
C GLY A 171 23.17 -1.22 6.92
N LYS A 172 24.36 -1.84 6.96
CA LYS A 172 24.69 -3.03 6.17
C LYS A 172 24.39 -4.37 6.87
N SER A 173 23.82 -4.37 8.09
CA SER A 173 23.58 -5.58 8.87
C SER A 173 22.58 -6.56 8.23
N ARG A 174 21.76 -6.07 7.31
CA ARG A 174 20.84 -6.86 6.48
C ARG A 174 20.95 -6.41 5.02
N PRO A 175 22.09 -6.65 4.34
CA PRO A 175 22.26 -6.23 2.97
C PRO A 175 21.24 -6.98 2.11
N LYS A 176 20.31 -6.25 1.48
CA LYS A 176 19.59 -6.74 0.32
C LYS A 176 20.36 -6.33 -0.92
N THR A 177 20.41 -7.22 -1.89
CA THR A 177 21.21 -7.12 -3.12
C THR A 177 20.83 -5.91 -4.02
N VAL A 178 19.92 -5.09 -3.59
CA VAL A 178 19.51 -3.83 -4.23
C VAL A 178 19.12 -2.87 -3.12
N THR A 179 19.32 -1.57 -3.29
CA THR A 179 18.89 -0.48 -2.40
C THR A 179 17.37 -0.45 -2.24
N LYS A 180 16.82 -1.45 -1.60
CA LYS A 180 15.37 -1.61 -1.38
C LYS A 180 15.04 -1.27 0.05
N ARG A 181 14.01 -0.50 0.25
CA ARG A 181 13.45 -0.17 1.56
C ARG A 181 12.36 -1.14 1.91
N ILE A 182 12.28 -1.49 3.18
CA ILE A 182 11.24 -2.34 3.71
C ILE A 182 10.39 -1.49 4.64
N ALA A 183 9.11 -1.40 4.35
CA ALA A 183 8.12 -0.98 5.32
C ALA A 183 7.62 -2.22 6.07
N ARG A 184 7.65 -2.20 7.39
CA ARG A 184 6.93 -3.15 8.23
C ARG A 184 5.64 -2.50 8.69
N LEU A 185 4.55 -3.23 8.61
CA LEU A 185 3.23 -2.79 8.98
C LEU A 185 2.86 -3.48 10.28
N TYR A 186 2.59 -2.71 11.34
CA TYR A 186 2.12 -3.22 12.61
C TYR A 186 0.64 -2.86 12.80
N PRO A 187 -0.25 -3.83 13.03
CA PRO A 187 -1.63 -3.54 13.41
C PRO A 187 -1.64 -2.94 14.82
N GLN A 188 -2.41 -1.90 15.01
CA GLN A 188 -2.80 -1.41 16.33
C GLN A 188 -3.95 -2.23 16.89
#